data_94d7723f8a09dfcc509b19b79906e42d
#
_entry.id   94d7723f8a09dfcc509b19b79906e42d
#
_cell.length_a   1.000
_cell.length_b   1.000
_cell.length_c   1.000
_cell.angle_alpha   90.00
_cell.angle_beta   90.00
_cell.angle_gamma   90.00
#
_symmetry.space_group_name_H-M   'P 1'
#
loop_
_entity.id
_entity.type
_entity.pdbx_description
1 polymer ?
#
loop_
_entity_poly.entity_id
_entity_poly.type
_entity_poly.pdbx_seq_one_letter_code
_entity_poly.pdbx_strand_id
1 'polypeptide(L)'
;MIYRVKFNKGIKNIVIFLMPLFLFTYNVNAIEKLTAHGGPVKGLAISKNNEYMASASFDYSIVVWKLNPIEENNTLIGHEAAVNTVQFSPTESLLVSGGDDNKLLLWPLKYPLKKDKEIEPYILGEHRGKVVDLDFSKNGKYILSASWDGSIGIWDIKKRKNIKFLKGHRGPVYSVKYSKDNKYIYSSGYDGEIKLWDAINGEYIRPLVKNGWGVSVFEVNEKENFIAYGSTDGLIKVTKINEDKIILKIGEDRTPILSMYYLENENMISFGNAKGRMIILDTTNWSLIRDFNAVNGPIWDNILFPKDSSLIVAGLDDFLTRWEIFDFPPEILERPGPTRRFNPLKDVSNGEKQFARKCSVCHTLIANGKKRAGPTLYKIFGRKAGTLNGYKYSKALLKSDIIWDEHTINE
;
A
#
# COMPACT_ATOMS: atom_id res chain seq x y z
N MET A 1 -48.57 14.45 -16.34
CA MET A 1 -49.02 15.76 -16.88
C MET A 1 -48.99 15.67 -18.40
N ILE A 2 -50.16 15.73 -19.06
CA ILE A 2 -50.26 15.53 -20.52
C ILE A 2 -50.29 16.93 -21.14
N TYR A 3 -49.25 17.29 -21.86
CA TYR A 3 -49.24 18.51 -22.67
C TYR A 3 -49.72 18.19 -24.11
N ARG A 4 -50.86 18.78 -24.50
CA ARG A 4 -51.35 18.76 -25.88
C ARG A 4 -50.78 19.96 -26.63
N VAL A 5 -49.87 19.71 -27.58
CA VAL A 5 -49.45 20.72 -28.55
C VAL A 5 -50.30 20.58 -29.81
N LYS A 6 -51.09 21.63 -30.16
CA LYS A 6 -51.85 21.68 -31.42
C LYS A 6 -50.90 22.20 -32.51
N PHE A 7 -50.61 21.36 -33.50
CA PHE A 7 -50.03 21.80 -34.77
C PHE A 7 -51.13 21.95 -35.85
N ASN A 8 -51.00 23.03 -36.64
CA ASN A 8 -51.93 23.38 -37.69
C ASN A 8 -51.78 22.46 -38.91
N LYS A 9 -52.91 21.91 -39.36
CA LYS A 9 -53.24 21.24 -40.62
C LYS A 9 -52.15 20.40 -41.32
N GLY A 10 -52.23 19.10 -41.16
CA GLY A 10 -51.74 18.17 -42.18
C GLY A 10 -51.05 16.90 -41.75
N ILE A 11 -50.89 16.61 -40.46
CA ILE A 11 -50.19 15.38 -39.99
C ILE A 11 -51.10 14.58 -39.04
N LYS A 12 -51.34 13.33 -39.40
CA LYS A 12 -52.12 12.35 -38.61
C LYS A 12 -51.48 12.19 -37.23
N ASN A 13 -52.30 12.08 -36.20
CA ASN A 13 -51.95 11.90 -34.78
C ASN A 13 -50.78 10.91 -34.56
N ILE A 14 -49.65 11.42 -34.20
CA ILE A 14 -48.56 10.61 -33.64
C ILE A 14 -48.77 10.60 -32.13
N VAL A 15 -49.09 9.46 -31.57
CA VAL A 15 -49.10 9.22 -30.12
C VAL A 15 -47.66 9.01 -29.71
N ILE A 16 -47.03 10.03 -29.16
CA ILE A 16 -45.70 9.89 -28.51
C ILE A 16 -45.95 9.33 -27.12
N PHE A 17 -45.66 8.08 -26.93
CA PHE A 17 -45.49 7.48 -25.60
C PHE A 17 -44.24 8.09 -24.97
N LEU A 18 -44.42 9.07 -24.09
CA LEU A 18 -43.38 9.48 -23.17
C LEU A 18 -43.23 8.35 -22.14
N MET A 19 -42.31 7.44 -22.42
CA MET A 19 -41.77 6.56 -21.37
C MET A 19 -41.28 7.48 -20.24
N PRO A 20 -41.67 7.21 -18.97
CA PRO A 20 -41.06 7.95 -17.87
C PRO A 20 -39.58 7.66 -17.92
N LEU A 21 -38.78 8.69 -18.18
CA LEU A 21 -37.35 8.63 -17.92
C LEU A 21 -37.22 8.46 -16.42
N PHE A 22 -37.08 7.19 -15.98
CA PHE A 22 -36.51 6.92 -14.68
C PHE A 22 -35.08 7.45 -14.76
N LEU A 23 -34.90 8.68 -14.30
CA LEU A 23 -33.62 9.17 -13.86
C LEU A 23 -33.23 8.24 -12.70
N PHE A 24 -32.58 7.14 -13.04
CA PHE A 24 -31.71 6.48 -12.08
C PHE A 24 -30.68 7.55 -11.73
N THR A 25 -30.91 8.25 -10.64
CA THR A 25 -29.84 8.92 -9.93
C THR A 25 -28.89 7.80 -9.50
N TYR A 26 -27.92 7.50 -10.34
CA TYR A 26 -26.75 6.75 -9.92
C TYR A 26 -26.14 7.60 -8.81
N ASN A 27 -26.39 7.20 -7.56
CA ASN A 27 -25.58 7.67 -6.46
C ASN A 27 -24.15 7.25 -6.78
N VAL A 28 -23.34 8.20 -7.21
CA VAL A 28 -21.90 8.05 -7.45
C VAL A 28 -21.22 7.93 -6.08
N ASN A 29 -21.52 6.85 -5.36
CA ASN A 29 -20.78 6.42 -4.16
C ASN A 29 -19.69 5.43 -4.56
N ALA A 30 -18.85 5.88 -5.47
CA ALA A 30 -17.82 5.06 -6.04
C ALA A 30 -16.53 5.04 -5.25
N ILE A 31 -16.48 5.71 -4.12
CA ILE A 31 -15.31 5.74 -3.25
C ILE A 31 -15.73 5.21 -1.88
N GLU A 32 -15.45 3.95 -1.64
CA GLU A 32 -15.53 3.39 -0.30
C GLU A 32 -14.24 3.70 0.47
N LYS A 33 -14.36 4.20 1.69
CA LYS A 33 -13.23 4.47 2.59
C LYS A 33 -13.15 3.39 3.65
N LEU A 34 -12.07 2.63 3.63
CA LEU A 34 -11.80 1.60 4.63
C LEU A 34 -10.96 2.22 5.74
N THR A 35 -11.59 2.52 6.88
CA THR A 35 -10.98 3.25 8.00
C THR A 35 -10.64 2.32 9.14
N ALA A 36 -9.36 2.16 9.44
CA ALA A 36 -8.87 1.41 10.62
C ALA A 36 -7.56 2.00 11.16
N HIS A 37 -6.73 2.56 10.27
CA HIS A 37 -5.46 3.13 10.66
C HIS A 37 -5.57 4.51 11.31
N GLY A 38 -4.54 4.88 12.08
CA GLY A 38 -4.36 6.21 12.65
C GLY A 38 -3.41 7.10 11.85
N GLY A 39 -2.79 6.57 10.79
CA GLY A 39 -1.80 7.25 9.97
C GLY A 39 -1.78 6.78 8.54
N PRO A 40 -0.91 7.37 7.70
CA PRO A 40 -0.76 7.00 6.31
C PRO A 40 -0.50 5.52 6.10
N VAL A 41 -1.09 4.94 5.05
CA VAL A 41 -0.93 3.53 4.72
C VAL A 41 0.08 3.39 3.58
N LYS A 42 1.10 2.52 3.77
CA LYS A 42 2.23 2.43 2.86
C LYS A 42 2.35 1.11 2.11
N GLY A 43 1.91 0.01 2.69
CA GLY A 43 2.02 -1.32 2.08
C GLY A 43 0.72 -2.07 2.14
N LEU A 44 0.43 -2.85 1.12
CA LEU A 44 -0.73 -3.71 0.98
C LEU A 44 -0.29 -5.12 0.58
N ALA A 45 -1.00 -6.13 1.05
CA ALA A 45 -0.84 -7.50 0.58
C ALA A 45 -2.19 -8.21 0.58
N ILE A 46 -2.35 -9.17 -0.32
CA ILE A 46 -3.52 -10.04 -0.39
C ILE A 46 -3.11 -11.47 -0.10
N SER A 47 -3.93 -12.20 0.66
CA SER A 47 -3.71 -13.63 0.89
C SER A 47 -3.96 -14.43 -0.38
N LYS A 48 -3.28 -15.57 -0.52
CA LYS A 48 -3.36 -16.43 -1.73
C LYS A 48 -4.79 -16.86 -2.10
N ASN A 49 -5.66 -17.06 -1.10
CA ASN A 49 -7.04 -17.44 -1.30
C ASN A 49 -7.98 -16.24 -1.50
N ASN A 50 -7.47 -15.01 -1.50
CA ASN A 50 -8.24 -13.78 -1.59
C ASN A 50 -9.32 -13.62 -0.50
N GLU A 51 -9.12 -14.22 0.68
CA GLU A 51 -10.03 -14.06 1.82
C GLU A 51 -9.62 -12.91 2.74
N TYR A 52 -8.33 -12.59 2.76
CA TYR A 52 -7.77 -11.55 3.63
C TYR A 52 -6.86 -10.60 2.85
N MET A 53 -6.84 -9.37 3.31
CA MET A 53 -5.88 -8.34 2.91
C MET A 53 -5.15 -7.85 4.17
N ALA A 54 -3.91 -7.42 4.04
CA ALA A 54 -3.18 -6.73 5.08
C ALA A 54 -2.76 -5.34 4.60
N SER A 55 -2.82 -4.37 5.49
CA SER A 55 -2.33 -3.01 5.24
C SER A 55 -1.34 -2.60 6.32
N ALA A 56 -0.19 -2.05 5.90
CA ALA A 56 0.90 -1.59 6.75
C ALA A 56 0.92 -0.06 6.81
N SER A 57 1.11 0.53 8.00
CA SER A 57 0.92 1.96 8.19
C SER A 57 2.04 2.64 8.98
N PHE A 58 2.14 3.94 8.78
CA PHE A 58 2.98 4.85 9.58
C PHE A 58 2.52 4.99 11.03
N ASP A 59 1.35 4.46 11.39
CA ASP A 59 0.90 4.36 12.77
C ASP A 59 1.50 3.16 13.53
N TYR A 60 2.48 2.48 12.92
CA TYR A 60 3.26 1.33 13.41
C TYR A 60 2.45 0.04 13.49
N SER A 61 1.23 0.05 13.01
CA SER A 61 0.35 -1.12 12.99
C SER A 61 0.23 -1.74 11.60
N ILE A 62 -0.24 -2.99 11.60
CA ILE A 62 -0.76 -3.69 10.43
C ILE A 62 -2.20 -4.02 10.71
N VAL A 63 -3.10 -3.71 9.78
CA VAL A 63 -4.49 -4.14 9.88
C VAL A 63 -4.70 -5.30 8.91
N VAL A 64 -5.27 -6.38 9.42
CA VAL A 64 -5.72 -7.51 8.62
C VAL A 64 -7.23 -7.35 8.40
N TRP A 65 -7.63 -7.31 7.15
CA TRP A 65 -9.01 -7.17 6.69
C TRP A 65 -9.53 -8.51 6.21
N LYS A 66 -10.75 -8.85 6.54
CA LYS A 66 -11.51 -9.89 5.84
C LYS A 66 -12.11 -9.26 4.58
N LEU A 67 -12.14 -9.97 3.44
CA LEU A 67 -12.53 -9.38 2.16
C LEU A 67 -14.01 -9.61 1.78
N ASN A 68 -14.72 -10.54 2.42
CA ASN A 68 -16.14 -10.82 2.15
C ASN A 68 -16.95 -10.93 3.45
N PRO A 69 -17.68 -9.88 3.88
CA PRO A 69 -17.58 -8.47 3.43
C PRO A 69 -16.23 -7.87 3.83
N ILE A 70 -15.86 -6.70 3.23
CA ILE A 70 -14.63 -6.01 3.63
C ILE A 70 -14.83 -5.41 5.01
N GLU A 71 -14.12 -5.94 6.01
CA GLU A 71 -14.16 -5.48 7.38
C GLU A 71 -12.81 -5.66 8.09
N GLU A 72 -12.53 -4.77 9.05
CA GLU A 72 -11.39 -4.93 9.94
C GLU A 72 -11.54 -6.22 10.75
N ASN A 73 -10.53 -7.08 10.73
CA ASN A 73 -10.51 -8.33 11.50
C ASN A 73 -9.54 -8.25 12.68
N ASN A 74 -8.27 -7.92 12.44
CA ASN A 74 -7.26 -7.81 13.49
C ASN A 74 -6.34 -6.62 13.25
N THR A 75 -5.88 -6.01 14.34
CA THR A 75 -4.79 -5.03 14.33
C THR A 75 -3.56 -5.64 14.98
N LEU A 76 -2.46 -5.74 14.23
CA LEU A 76 -1.18 -6.31 14.66
C LEU A 76 -0.26 -5.16 15.09
N ILE A 77 0.26 -5.24 16.32
CA ILE A 77 1.13 -4.23 16.92
C ILE A 77 2.42 -4.92 17.41
N GLY A 78 3.57 -4.43 16.95
CA GLY A 78 4.88 -4.99 17.30
C GLY A 78 6.06 -4.22 16.73
N HIS A 79 5.89 -3.47 15.64
CA HIS A 79 6.91 -2.56 15.13
C HIS A 79 7.07 -1.33 16.04
N GLU A 80 8.30 -0.82 16.12
CA GLU A 80 8.66 0.37 16.91
C GLU A 80 8.73 1.64 16.06
N ALA A 81 8.51 1.51 14.75
CA ALA A 81 8.46 2.61 13.78
C ALA A 81 7.45 2.30 12.66
N ALA A 82 7.34 3.19 11.67
CA ALA A 82 6.44 3.02 10.53
C ALA A 82 6.63 1.66 9.84
N VAL A 83 5.54 0.97 9.56
CA VAL A 83 5.55 -0.28 8.78
C VAL A 83 5.42 0.07 7.30
N ASN A 84 6.43 -0.33 6.52
CA ASN A 84 6.52 0.04 5.10
C ASN A 84 5.91 -1.01 4.18
N THR A 85 6.05 -2.27 4.53
CA THR A 85 5.71 -3.39 3.66
C THR A 85 5.20 -4.57 4.46
N VAL A 86 4.34 -5.37 3.85
CA VAL A 86 3.73 -6.55 4.43
C VAL A 86 3.50 -7.57 3.33
N GLN A 87 3.65 -8.87 3.64
CA GLN A 87 3.46 -9.94 2.66
C GLN A 87 2.92 -11.20 3.33
N PHE A 88 1.87 -11.80 2.75
CA PHE A 88 1.38 -13.11 3.17
C PHE A 88 2.25 -14.24 2.62
N SER A 89 2.45 -15.28 3.42
CA SER A 89 3.06 -16.50 2.93
C SER A 89 2.17 -17.18 1.87
N PRO A 90 2.74 -17.68 0.77
CA PRO A 90 1.98 -18.41 -0.23
C PRO A 90 1.56 -19.81 0.20
N THR A 91 2.11 -20.36 1.28
CA THR A 91 1.93 -21.77 1.69
C THR A 91 1.54 -21.96 3.14
N GLU A 92 1.87 -21.03 4.02
CA GLU A 92 1.65 -21.13 5.46
C GLU A 92 0.73 -20.03 5.98
N SER A 93 0.08 -20.27 7.11
CA SER A 93 -0.75 -19.28 7.81
C SER A 93 0.13 -18.28 8.55
N LEU A 94 0.87 -17.46 7.81
CA LEU A 94 1.74 -16.43 8.38
C LEU A 94 1.85 -15.20 7.47
N LEU A 95 2.26 -14.10 8.06
CA LEU A 95 2.53 -12.85 7.40
C LEU A 95 3.91 -12.36 7.85
N VAL A 96 4.63 -11.67 6.98
CA VAL A 96 5.88 -10.98 7.31
C VAL A 96 5.74 -9.51 7.00
N SER A 97 6.30 -8.67 7.86
CA SER A 97 6.33 -7.22 7.69
C SER A 97 7.74 -6.66 7.85
N GLY A 98 7.97 -5.50 7.24
CA GLY A 98 9.20 -4.74 7.34
C GLY A 98 8.93 -3.26 7.61
N GLY A 99 9.78 -2.61 8.41
CA GLY A 99 9.54 -1.26 8.86
C GLY A 99 10.76 -0.33 8.89
N ASP A 100 10.49 0.90 9.31
CA ASP A 100 11.50 1.94 9.55
C ASP A 100 12.36 1.64 10.80
N ASP A 101 11.95 0.69 11.63
CA ASP A 101 12.73 0.13 12.73
C ASP A 101 13.80 -0.87 12.26
N ASN A 102 13.97 -1.05 10.96
CA ASN A 102 14.88 -1.93 10.26
C ASN A 102 14.59 -3.43 10.48
N LYS A 103 13.53 -3.78 11.21
CA LYS A 103 13.17 -5.15 11.58
C LYS A 103 12.28 -5.81 10.54
N LEU A 104 12.43 -7.14 10.45
CA LEU A 104 11.44 -8.01 9.84
C LEU A 104 10.71 -8.76 10.96
N LEU A 105 9.39 -8.65 11.00
CA LEU A 105 8.54 -9.35 11.95
C LEU A 105 7.72 -10.44 11.25
N LEU A 106 7.68 -11.63 11.86
CA LEU A 106 6.89 -12.77 11.41
C LEU A 106 5.68 -12.93 12.32
N TRP A 107 4.49 -12.92 11.74
CA TRP A 107 3.21 -12.98 12.42
C TRP A 107 2.53 -14.34 12.17
N PRO A 108 2.41 -15.22 13.18
CA PRO A 108 1.73 -16.51 13.02
C PRO A 108 0.23 -16.29 12.99
N LEU A 109 -0.37 -16.45 11.82
CA LEU A 109 -1.81 -16.36 11.62
C LEU A 109 -2.44 -17.74 11.80
N LYS A 110 -3.59 -17.85 12.50
CA LYS A 110 -4.33 -19.10 12.63
C LYS A 110 -5.70 -18.93 11.98
N TYR A 111 -5.86 -19.49 10.79
CA TYR A 111 -7.13 -19.40 10.05
C TYR A 111 -8.17 -20.40 10.57
N PRO A 112 -9.49 -20.07 10.58
CA PRO A 112 -10.00 -18.72 10.37
C PRO A 112 -9.52 -17.77 11.47
N LEU A 113 -9.16 -16.54 11.09
CA LEU A 113 -8.72 -15.54 12.06
C LEU A 113 -9.87 -15.19 13.01
N LYS A 114 -9.61 -15.30 14.31
CA LYS A 114 -10.55 -14.82 15.32
C LYS A 114 -10.42 -13.31 15.42
N LYS A 115 -11.55 -12.60 15.25
CA LYS A 115 -11.60 -11.14 15.36
C LYS A 115 -11.03 -10.66 16.70
N ASP A 116 -10.28 -9.56 16.64
CA ASP A 116 -9.65 -8.88 17.80
C ASP A 116 -8.71 -9.76 18.64
N LYS A 117 -8.28 -10.91 18.11
CA LYS A 117 -7.30 -11.73 18.80
C LYS A 117 -5.92 -11.10 18.72
N GLU A 118 -5.28 -10.94 19.87
CA GLU A 118 -3.88 -10.53 19.95
C GLU A 118 -2.95 -11.59 19.32
N ILE A 119 -2.07 -11.14 18.43
CA ILE A 119 -1.10 -11.97 17.71
C ILE A 119 0.29 -11.38 17.97
N GLU A 120 1.11 -12.10 18.71
CA GLU A 120 2.47 -11.69 19.01
C GLU A 120 3.41 -12.09 17.86
N PRO A 121 4.26 -11.17 17.38
CA PRO A 121 5.21 -11.46 16.32
C PRO A 121 6.48 -12.14 16.87
N TYR A 122 7.19 -12.80 15.96
CA TYR A 122 8.59 -13.17 16.15
C TYR A 122 9.48 -12.24 15.34
N ILE A 123 10.64 -11.84 15.89
CA ILE A 123 11.66 -11.15 15.11
C ILE A 123 12.30 -12.19 14.18
N LEU A 124 12.16 -11.99 12.87
CA LEU A 124 12.83 -12.81 11.85
C LEU A 124 14.29 -12.38 11.68
N GLY A 125 14.54 -11.07 11.77
CA GLY A 125 15.85 -10.46 11.72
C GLY A 125 15.78 -8.96 11.46
N GLU A 126 16.95 -8.36 11.19
CA GLU A 126 17.06 -6.92 10.97
C GLU A 126 18.11 -6.56 9.92
N HIS A 127 17.90 -5.45 9.25
CA HIS A 127 18.83 -4.73 8.39
C HIS A 127 19.54 -3.60 9.15
N ARG A 128 20.46 -2.91 8.47
CA ARG A 128 21.06 -1.65 8.99
C ARG A 128 20.30 -0.40 8.59
N GLY A 129 19.23 -0.54 7.80
CA GLY A 129 18.38 0.53 7.31
C GLY A 129 16.96 0.03 7.09
N LYS A 130 16.04 0.94 6.78
CA LYS A 130 14.61 0.65 6.58
C LYS A 130 14.38 -0.52 5.64
N VAL A 131 13.47 -1.39 6.01
CA VAL A 131 12.93 -2.44 5.13
C VAL A 131 11.75 -1.86 4.37
N VAL A 132 11.79 -1.93 3.03
CA VAL A 132 10.81 -1.23 2.18
C VAL A 132 10.04 -2.14 1.23
N ASP A 133 10.53 -3.36 0.97
CA ASP A 133 9.83 -4.34 0.14
C ASP A 133 10.17 -5.76 0.58
N LEU A 134 9.24 -6.68 0.33
CA LEU A 134 9.32 -8.09 0.69
C LEU A 134 8.78 -8.95 -0.45
N ASP A 135 9.39 -10.11 -0.68
CA ASP A 135 8.84 -11.11 -1.60
C ASP A 135 9.14 -12.54 -1.15
N PHE A 136 8.11 -13.39 -1.13
CA PHE A 136 8.27 -14.81 -0.79
C PHE A 136 8.73 -15.64 -1.98
N SER A 137 9.59 -16.61 -1.71
CA SER A 137 9.73 -17.72 -2.64
C SER A 137 8.40 -18.48 -2.79
N LYS A 138 8.10 -19.00 -3.98
CA LYS A 138 6.81 -19.68 -4.26
C LYS A 138 6.51 -20.87 -3.35
N ASN A 139 7.56 -21.51 -2.83
CA ASN A 139 7.42 -22.61 -1.89
C ASN A 139 7.27 -22.14 -0.42
N GLY A 140 7.24 -20.83 -0.16
CA GLY A 140 7.07 -20.23 1.16
C GLY A 140 8.25 -20.42 2.11
N LYS A 141 9.34 -21.07 1.67
CA LYS A 141 10.47 -21.42 2.54
C LYS A 141 11.37 -20.22 2.86
N TYR A 142 11.50 -19.31 1.89
CA TYR A 142 12.36 -18.15 1.99
C TYR A 142 11.57 -16.86 1.72
N ILE A 143 12.06 -15.76 2.29
CA ILE A 143 11.60 -14.42 1.98
C ILE A 143 12.78 -13.52 1.67
N LEU A 144 12.61 -12.64 0.71
CA LEU A 144 13.53 -11.55 0.39
C LEU A 144 13.09 -10.28 1.11
N SER A 145 14.06 -9.43 1.39
CA SER A 145 13.80 -8.06 1.84
C SER A 145 14.70 -7.07 1.12
N ALA A 146 14.12 -5.97 0.67
CA ALA A 146 14.84 -4.81 0.14
C ALA A 146 15.06 -3.78 1.25
N SER A 147 16.27 -3.24 1.35
CA SER A 147 16.57 -2.24 2.37
C SER A 147 17.28 -1.01 1.82
N TRP A 148 17.04 0.09 2.52
CA TRP A 148 17.76 1.36 2.30
C TRP A 148 19.23 1.29 2.70
N ASP A 149 19.68 0.23 3.37
CA ASP A 149 21.10 -0.03 3.60
C ASP A 149 21.88 -0.49 2.35
N GLY A 150 21.17 -0.64 1.21
CA GLY A 150 21.74 -1.04 -0.08
C GLY A 150 21.87 -2.55 -0.25
N SER A 151 21.34 -3.34 0.67
CA SER A 151 21.39 -4.80 0.61
C SER A 151 20.02 -5.44 0.41
N ILE A 152 20.04 -6.68 -0.08
CA ILE A 152 18.90 -7.59 -0.13
C ILE A 152 19.15 -8.69 0.89
N GLY A 153 18.21 -8.90 1.83
CA GLY A 153 18.25 -10.01 2.76
C GLY A 153 17.57 -11.25 2.20
N ILE A 154 18.16 -12.43 2.40
CA ILE A 154 17.52 -13.73 2.19
C ILE A 154 17.33 -14.38 3.56
N TRP A 155 16.09 -14.75 3.89
CA TRP A 155 15.72 -15.24 5.21
C TRP A 155 15.04 -16.60 5.11
N ASP A 156 15.45 -17.54 5.97
CA ASP A 156 14.80 -18.86 6.13
C ASP A 156 13.67 -18.70 7.16
N ILE A 157 12.43 -18.89 6.72
CA ILE A 157 11.22 -18.72 7.54
C ILE A 157 11.19 -19.72 8.70
N LYS A 158 11.47 -21.01 8.42
CA LYS A 158 11.42 -22.08 9.42
C LYS A 158 12.53 -21.95 10.46
N LYS A 159 13.75 -21.62 10.01
CA LYS A 159 14.92 -21.44 10.89
C LYS A 159 14.94 -20.08 11.57
N ARG A 160 14.08 -19.13 11.14
CA ARG A 160 14.00 -17.75 11.63
C ARG A 160 15.36 -17.06 11.66
N LYS A 161 16.08 -17.10 10.55
CA LYS A 161 17.41 -16.50 10.47
C LYS A 161 17.74 -15.98 9.07
N ASN A 162 18.63 -15.00 9.06
CA ASN A 162 19.27 -14.56 7.82
C ASN A 162 20.16 -15.68 7.26
N ILE A 163 20.08 -15.90 5.95
CA ILE A 163 20.96 -16.78 5.21
C ILE A 163 22.11 -15.96 4.62
N LYS A 164 21.79 -14.85 3.96
CA LYS A 164 22.75 -14.02 3.24
C LYS A 164 22.21 -12.62 3.02
N PHE A 165 23.13 -11.64 2.97
CA PHE A 165 22.90 -10.32 2.44
C PHE A 165 23.58 -10.20 1.07
N LEU A 166 22.80 -9.90 0.02
CA LEU A 166 23.32 -9.61 -1.31
C LEU A 166 23.67 -8.13 -1.37
N LYS A 167 24.86 -7.80 -1.80
CA LYS A 167 25.38 -6.44 -1.94
C LYS A 167 25.81 -6.21 -3.38
N GLY A 168 25.49 -5.03 -3.95
CA GLY A 168 25.87 -4.70 -5.33
C GLY A 168 25.08 -3.54 -5.90
N HIS A 169 23.97 -3.09 -5.22
CA HIS A 169 23.37 -1.79 -5.51
C HIS A 169 24.22 -0.64 -4.92
N ARG A 170 24.25 0.48 -5.66
CA ARG A 170 24.95 1.71 -5.25
C ARG A 170 23.97 2.66 -4.59
N GLY A 171 23.40 2.25 -3.46
CA GLY A 171 22.40 2.99 -2.68
C GLY A 171 21.19 2.14 -2.33
N PRO A 172 20.10 2.75 -1.82
CA PRO A 172 18.90 2.06 -1.41
C PRO A 172 18.36 1.07 -2.43
N VAL A 173 18.02 -0.14 -1.98
CA VAL A 173 17.23 -1.10 -2.76
C VAL A 173 15.76 -0.80 -2.50
N TYR A 174 14.99 -0.65 -3.57
CA TYR A 174 13.59 -0.25 -3.50
C TYR A 174 12.61 -1.42 -3.62
N SER A 175 12.91 -2.39 -4.47
CA SER A 175 12.05 -3.55 -4.67
C SER A 175 12.84 -4.82 -4.97
N VAL A 176 12.28 -5.97 -4.58
CA VAL A 176 12.85 -7.31 -4.78
C VAL A 176 11.77 -8.30 -5.18
N LYS A 177 12.12 -9.26 -6.02
CA LYS A 177 11.22 -10.35 -6.42
C LYS A 177 11.99 -11.64 -6.68
N TYR A 178 11.39 -12.77 -6.34
CA TYR A 178 11.81 -14.08 -6.86
C TYR A 178 11.33 -14.28 -8.30
N SER A 179 12.12 -14.98 -9.10
CA SER A 179 11.60 -15.58 -10.33
C SER A 179 10.53 -16.64 -10.03
N LYS A 180 9.65 -16.91 -11.01
CA LYS A 180 8.56 -17.89 -10.82
C LYS A 180 9.05 -19.31 -10.48
N ASP A 181 10.24 -19.67 -10.91
CA ASP A 181 10.88 -20.97 -10.63
C ASP A 181 11.80 -20.95 -9.40
N ASN A 182 11.90 -19.79 -8.70
CA ASN A 182 12.79 -19.54 -7.55
C ASN A 182 14.30 -19.71 -7.86
N LYS A 183 14.72 -19.72 -9.11
CA LYS A 183 16.16 -19.83 -9.48
C LYS A 183 16.86 -18.49 -9.42
N TYR A 184 16.13 -17.41 -9.65
CA TYR A 184 16.67 -16.06 -9.73
C TYR A 184 16.01 -15.12 -8.73
N ILE A 185 16.73 -14.06 -8.42
CA ILE A 185 16.24 -12.89 -7.70
C ILE A 185 16.39 -11.69 -8.61
N TYR A 186 15.38 -10.86 -8.64
CA TYR A 186 15.37 -9.55 -9.27
C TYR A 186 15.36 -8.48 -8.20
N SER A 187 16.09 -7.39 -8.42
CA SER A 187 16.07 -6.24 -7.51
C SER A 187 16.19 -4.94 -8.25
N SER A 188 15.58 -3.87 -7.74
CA SER A 188 15.70 -2.53 -8.26
C SER A 188 16.08 -1.54 -7.17
N GLY A 189 16.70 -0.41 -7.54
CA GLY A 189 17.14 0.54 -6.54
C GLY A 189 17.41 1.95 -7.06
N TYR A 190 17.95 2.74 -6.15
CA TYR A 190 18.33 4.15 -6.37
C TYR A 190 19.33 4.32 -7.54
N ASP A 191 20.20 3.35 -7.75
CA ASP A 191 21.20 3.36 -8.84
C ASP A 191 20.59 3.27 -10.25
N GLY A 192 19.27 3.10 -10.35
CA GLY A 192 18.55 3.04 -11.62
C GLY A 192 18.69 1.72 -12.36
N GLU A 193 19.18 0.68 -11.70
CA GLU A 193 19.34 -0.63 -12.29
C GLU A 193 18.29 -1.62 -11.80
N ILE A 194 17.84 -2.51 -12.68
CA ILE A 194 17.21 -3.78 -12.29
C ILE A 194 18.26 -4.85 -12.46
N LYS A 195 18.61 -5.54 -11.37
CA LYS A 195 19.68 -6.54 -11.30
C LYS A 195 19.13 -7.96 -11.22
N LEU A 196 19.84 -8.88 -11.85
CA LEU A 196 19.60 -10.31 -11.80
C LEU A 196 20.65 -10.98 -10.91
N TRP A 197 20.17 -11.85 -10.01
CA TRP A 197 21.02 -12.61 -9.10
C TRP A 197 20.64 -14.09 -9.16
N ASP A 198 21.59 -14.96 -8.93
CA ASP A 198 21.35 -16.38 -8.66
C ASP A 198 20.76 -16.55 -7.25
N ALA A 199 19.60 -17.20 -7.13
CA ALA A 199 18.91 -17.33 -5.85
C ALA A 199 19.54 -18.39 -4.94
N ILE A 200 20.35 -19.33 -5.47
CA ILE A 200 20.94 -20.41 -4.71
C ILE A 200 22.23 -19.93 -4.02
N ASN A 201 23.15 -19.38 -4.80
CA ASN A 201 24.44 -18.93 -4.28
C ASN A 201 24.47 -17.43 -3.95
N GLY A 202 23.44 -16.65 -4.36
CA GLY A 202 23.31 -15.22 -4.13
C GLY A 202 24.34 -14.39 -4.89
N GLU A 203 24.80 -14.86 -6.03
CA GLU A 203 25.77 -14.15 -6.88
C GLU A 203 25.07 -13.20 -7.85
N TYR A 204 25.68 -12.02 -8.04
CA TYR A 204 25.26 -11.08 -9.07
C TYR A 204 25.58 -11.65 -10.45
N ILE A 205 24.59 -11.66 -11.34
CA ILE A 205 24.75 -12.16 -12.71
C ILE A 205 24.96 -10.99 -13.67
N ARG A 206 23.98 -10.08 -13.78
CA ARG A 206 24.05 -8.93 -14.70
C ARG A 206 22.93 -7.94 -14.43
N PRO A 207 22.99 -6.71 -14.97
CA PRO A 207 21.82 -5.84 -15.02
C PRO A 207 20.85 -6.34 -16.11
N LEU A 208 19.56 -6.21 -15.85
CA LEU A 208 18.49 -6.38 -16.85
C LEU A 208 18.10 -5.02 -17.46
N VAL A 209 18.12 -3.98 -16.64
CA VAL A 209 17.78 -2.60 -17.03
C VAL A 209 18.81 -1.64 -16.44
N LYS A 210 19.18 -0.61 -17.23
CA LYS A 210 19.92 0.57 -16.78
C LYS A 210 19.15 1.81 -17.17
N ASN A 211 18.40 2.38 -16.22
CA ASN A 211 17.46 3.48 -16.49
C ASN A 211 18.09 4.88 -16.31
N GLY A 212 19.18 5.00 -15.56
CA GLY A 212 19.80 6.29 -15.21
C GLY A 212 19.14 7.02 -14.04
N TRP A 213 17.87 6.77 -13.78
CA TRP A 213 17.11 7.25 -12.61
C TRP A 213 16.62 6.06 -11.80
N GLY A 214 16.47 6.24 -10.47
CA GLY A 214 16.05 5.17 -9.58
C GLY A 214 14.80 4.45 -10.08
N VAL A 215 14.83 3.11 -10.07
CA VAL A 215 13.66 2.28 -10.40
C VAL A 215 12.96 1.92 -9.11
N SER A 216 11.79 2.51 -8.89
CA SER A 216 11.04 2.39 -7.63
C SER A 216 10.23 1.10 -7.52
N VAL A 217 9.67 0.65 -8.64
CA VAL A 217 8.83 -0.55 -8.74
C VAL A 217 9.07 -1.24 -10.07
N PHE A 218 8.95 -2.56 -10.08
CA PHE A 218 9.10 -3.33 -11.31
C PHE A 218 8.35 -4.67 -11.25
N GLU A 219 8.08 -5.24 -12.43
CA GLU A 219 7.60 -6.60 -12.63
C GLU A 219 8.38 -7.25 -13.77
N VAL A 220 8.70 -8.54 -13.62
CA VAL A 220 9.34 -9.36 -14.65
C VAL A 220 8.40 -10.51 -15.00
N ASN A 221 7.91 -10.55 -16.21
CA ASN A 221 7.16 -11.69 -16.73
C ASN A 221 7.98 -12.44 -17.76
N GLU A 222 8.59 -13.55 -17.34
CA GLU A 222 9.45 -14.38 -18.18
C GLU A 222 8.68 -15.08 -19.31
N LYS A 223 7.42 -15.46 -19.03
CA LYS A 223 6.56 -16.15 -19.99
C LYS A 223 6.19 -15.24 -21.15
N GLU A 224 5.79 -14.00 -20.85
CA GLU A 224 5.39 -12.99 -21.85
C GLU A 224 6.59 -12.15 -22.32
N ASN A 225 7.79 -12.44 -21.83
CA ASN A 225 9.06 -11.81 -22.19
C ASN A 225 9.07 -10.28 -22.04
N PHE A 226 8.60 -9.76 -20.88
CA PHE A 226 8.67 -8.33 -20.62
C PHE A 226 9.16 -7.97 -19.21
N ILE A 227 9.70 -6.77 -19.09
CA ILE A 227 9.95 -6.07 -17.83
C ILE A 227 9.16 -4.77 -17.88
N ALA A 228 8.20 -4.60 -16.94
CA ALA A 228 7.51 -3.35 -16.72
C ALA A 228 8.07 -2.67 -15.47
N TYR A 229 8.32 -1.36 -15.51
CA TYR A 229 8.86 -0.65 -14.35
C TYR A 229 8.45 0.81 -14.30
N GLY A 230 8.37 1.33 -13.08
CA GLY A 230 8.18 2.72 -12.77
C GLY A 230 9.44 3.32 -12.15
N SER A 231 9.76 4.55 -12.48
CA SER A 231 10.98 5.21 -12.06
C SER A 231 10.75 6.56 -11.37
N THR A 232 11.79 7.04 -10.68
CA THR A 232 11.73 8.27 -9.90
C THR A 232 11.67 9.54 -10.76
N ASP A 233 11.96 9.45 -12.05
CA ASP A 233 11.74 10.52 -13.04
C ASP A 233 10.31 10.58 -13.59
N GLY A 234 9.42 9.70 -13.10
CA GLY A 234 8.01 9.69 -13.45
C GLY A 234 7.67 8.89 -14.70
N LEU A 235 8.62 8.14 -15.24
CA LEU A 235 8.38 7.31 -16.43
C LEU A 235 7.94 5.90 -16.04
N ILE A 236 6.91 5.43 -16.73
CA ILE A 236 6.54 4.03 -16.83
C ILE A 236 7.14 3.52 -18.14
N LYS A 237 7.91 2.45 -18.05
CA LYS A 237 8.51 1.81 -19.22
C LYS A 237 8.23 0.32 -19.23
N VAL A 238 8.06 -0.22 -20.42
CA VAL A 238 8.00 -1.66 -20.67
C VAL A 238 9.05 -2.01 -21.71
N THR A 239 9.87 -3.00 -21.39
CA THR A 239 10.95 -3.50 -22.26
C THR A 239 10.86 -5.01 -22.39
N LYS A 240 11.43 -5.56 -23.45
CA LYS A 240 11.65 -7.00 -23.54
C LYS A 240 12.82 -7.42 -22.65
N ILE A 241 12.72 -8.63 -22.08
CA ILE A 241 13.82 -9.24 -21.36
C ILE A 241 14.96 -9.52 -22.36
N ASN A 242 16.20 -9.14 -22.03
CA ASN A 242 17.39 -9.33 -22.83
C ASN A 242 17.47 -8.57 -24.18
N GLU A 243 16.55 -7.62 -24.41
CA GLU A 243 16.59 -6.74 -25.57
C GLU A 243 16.50 -5.28 -25.10
N ASP A 244 17.31 -4.39 -25.67
CA ASP A 244 17.21 -2.93 -25.42
C ASP A 244 16.02 -2.30 -26.18
N LYS A 245 14.93 -3.06 -26.32
CA LYS A 245 13.74 -2.62 -27.04
C LYS A 245 12.67 -2.16 -26.09
N ILE A 246 12.37 -0.88 -26.12
CA ILE A 246 11.23 -0.29 -25.40
C ILE A 246 9.94 -0.62 -26.15
N ILE A 247 9.01 -1.29 -25.47
CA ILE A 247 7.66 -1.59 -25.97
C ILE A 247 6.74 -0.42 -25.71
N LEU A 248 6.81 0.17 -24.48
CA LEU A 248 5.96 1.26 -24.04
C LEU A 248 6.78 2.25 -23.21
N LYS A 249 6.45 3.53 -23.36
CA LYS A 249 6.94 4.62 -22.51
C LYS A 249 5.82 5.62 -22.27
N ILE A 250 5.44 5.82 -20.99
CA ILE A 250 4.41 6.78 -20.56
C ILE A 250 4.98 7.68 -19.46
N GLY A 251 4.55 8.92 -19.41
CA GLY A 251 4.90 9.91 -18.39
C GLY A 251 5.77 11.04 -18.94
N GLU A 252 5.50 12.25 -18.45
CA GLU A 252 6.21 13.46 -18.91
C GLU A 252 6.48 14.45 -17.77
N ASP A 253 5.79 14.32 -16.63
CA ASP A 253 5.69 15.34 -15.60
C ASP A 253 6.71 15.22 -14.46
N ARG A 254 7.70 14.35 -14.59
CA ARG A 254 8.72 14.04 -13.58
C ARG A 254 8.16 13.71 -12.19
N THR A 255 6.93 13.21 -12.13
CA THR A 255 6.28 12.79 -10.90
C THR A 255 6.62 11.32 -10.63
N PRO A 256 7.38 10.98 -9.58
CA PRO A 256 7.81 9.61 -9.30
C PRO A 256 6.65 8.61 -9.33
N ILE A 257 6.87 7.47 -9.98
CA ILE A 257 6.01 6.30 -9.88
C ILE A 257 6.39 5.58 -8.59
N LEU A 258 5.44 5.31 -7.71
CA LEU A 258 5.70 4.79 -6.37
C LEU A 258 5.13 3.40 -6.12
N SER A 259 4.10 3.02 -6.86
CA SER A 259 3.45 1.72 -6.71
C SER A 259 3.13 1.08 -8.06
N MET A 260 3.03 -0.23 -8.03
CA MET A 260 2.63 -1.04 -9.17
C MET A 260 2.01 -2.34 -8.65
N TYR A 261 0.96 -2.80 -9.32
CA TYR A 261 0.38 -4.11 -9.09
C TYR A 261 0.11 -4.81 -10.41
N TYR A 262 0.58 -6.04 -10.56
CA TYR A 262 0.36 -6.86 -11.74
C TYR A 262 -0.61 -7.99 -11.44
N LEU A 263 -1.76 -7.96 -12.11
CA LEU A 263 -2.79 -9.00 -12.04
C LEU A 263 -2.68 -9.87 -13.29
N GLU A 264 -1.81 -10.89 -13.21
CA GLU A 264 -1.45 -11.74 -14.34
C GLU A 264 -2.66 -12.45 -14.98
N ASN A 265 -3.58 -12.98 -14.16
CA ASN A 265 -4.73 -13.72 -14.65
C ASN A 265 -5.71 -12.89 -15.49
N GLU A 266 -5.72 -11.57 -15.29
CA GLU A 266 -6.59 -10.63 -16.00
C GLU A 266 -5.80 -9.78 -17.01
N ASN A 267 -4.50 -10.04 -17.17
CA ASN A 267 -3.60 -9.26 -18.02
C ASN A 267 -3.65 -7.75 -17.74
N MET A 268 -3.78 -7.36 -16.48
CA MET A 268 -3.83 -5.95 -16.07
C MET A 268 -2.62 -5.58 -15.22
N ILE A 269 -2.09 -4.39 -15.45
CA ILE A 269 -1.05 -3.80 -14.61
C ILE A 269 -1.43 -2.37 -14.25
N SER A 270 -1.27 -2.00 -13.00
CA SER A 270 -1.54 -0.65 -12.51
C SER A 270 -0.28 0.03 -12.01
N PHE A 271 -0.24 1.37 -12.15
CA PHE A 271 0.84 2.22 -11.67
C PHE A 271 0.28 3.43 -10.94
N GLY A 272 0.77 3.68 -9.74
CA GLY A 272 0.42 4.83 -8.93
C GLY A 272 1.60 5.81 -8.79
N ASN A 273 1.33 7.12 -8.87
CA ASN A 273 2.37 8.13 -8.77
C ASN A 273 2.31 8.96 -7.48
N ALA A 274 3.32 9.82 -7.29
CA ALA A 274 3.44 10.68 -6.11
C ALA A 274 2.39 11.81 -6.01
N LYS A 275 1.59 12.03 -7.04
CA LYS A 275 0.50 13.03 -7.06
C LYS A 275 -0.90 12.42 -7.01
N GLY A 276 -1.00 11.09 -6.89
CA GLY A 276 -2.30 10.41 -6.79
C GLY A 276 -2.90 9.96 -8.11
N ARG A 277 -2.18 10.10 -9.22
CA ARG A 277 -2.60 9.58 -10.52
C ARG A 277 -2.39 8.07 -10.56
N MET A 278 -3.41 7.35 -11.01
CA MET A 278 -3.43 5.92 -11.26
C MET A 278 -3.57 5.67 -12.75
N ILE A 279 -2.70 4.81 -13.29
CA ILE A 279 -2.74 4.35 -14.67
C ILE A 279 -2.91 2.84 -14.65
N ILE A 280 -3.86 2.32 -15.41
CA ILE A 280 -4.12 0.88 -15.57
C ILE A 280 -4.00 0.53 -17.05
N LEU A 281 -3.20 -0.48 -17.37
CA LEU A 281 -2.92 -0.95 -18.71
C LEU A 281 -3.31 -2.41 -18.89
N ASP A 282 -3.73 -2.76 -20.11
CA ASP A 282 -3.86 -4.14 -20.58
C ASP A 282 -2.47 -4.63 -21.04
N THR A 283 -1.95 -5.69 -20.44
CA THR A 283 -0.61 -6.19 -20.77
C THR A 283 -0.56 -7.02 -22.05
N THR A 284 -1.69 -7.38 -22.65
CA THR A 284 -1.71 -8.11 -23.93
C THR A 284 -1.31 -7.25 -25.12
N ASN A 285 -1.70 -5.98 -25.09
CA ASN A 285 -1.47 -5.02 -26.17
C ASN A 285 -0.92 -3.67 -25.69
N TRP A 286 -0.76 -3.50 -24.37
CA TRP A 286 -0.28 -2.28 -23.71
C TRP A 286 -1.20 -1.07 -23.92
N SER A 287 -2.49 -1.30 -24.16
CA SER A 287 -3.47 -0.23 -24.26
C SER A 287 -3.87 0.30 -22.88
N LEU A 288 -4.26 1.57 -22.87
CA LEU A 288 -4.74 2.23 -21.67
C LEU A 288 -6.17 1.74 -21.35
N ILE A 289 -6.36 1.17 -20.15
CA ILE A 289 -7.67 0.83 -19.60
C ILE A 289 -8.23 2.03 -18.84
N ARG A 290 -7.43 2.62 -17.92
CA ARG A 290 -7.84 3.78 -17.10
C ARG A 290 -6.66 4.69 -16.79
N ASP A 291 -6.98 5.98 -16.67
CA ASP A 291 -6.06 7.04 -16.24
C ASP A 291 -6.85 8.09 -15.46
N PHE A 292 -6.62 8.18 -14.15
CA PHE A 292 -7.39 9.04 -13.27
C PHE A 292 -6.64 9.43 -11.99
N ASN A 293 -7.13 10.45 -11.28
CA ASN A 293 -6.61 10.83 -9.97
C ASN A 293 -7.39 10.06 -8.89
N ALA A 294 -6.75 9.04 -8.30
CA ALA A 294 -7.38 8.19 -7.31
C ALA A 294 -7.40 8.81 -5.90
N VAL A 295 -6.36 9.55 -5.55
CA VAL A 295 -6.21 10.19 -4.23
C VAL A 295 -5.48 11.53 -4.36
N ASN A 296 -5.53 12.36 -3.30
CA ASN A 296 -4.71 13.56 -3.22
C ASN A 296 -3.38 13.24 -2.50
N GLY A 297 -2.30 13.12 -3.27
CA GLY A 297 -0.97 12.80 -2.74
C GLY A 297 -0.46 11.45 -3.23
N PRO A 298 0.66 10.95 -2.68
CA PRO A 298 1.32 9.76 -3.18
C PRO A 298 0.45 8.51 -3.04
N ILE A 299 0.44 7.70 -4.08
CA ILE A 299 -0.04 6.31 -4.04
C ILE A 299 1.17 5.44 -3.74
N TRP A 300 1.28 4.99 -2.49
CA TRP A 300 2.42 4.18 -2.06
C TRP A 300 2.24 2.71 -2.35
N ASP A 301 0.99 2.25 -2.42
CA ASP A 301 0.68 0.89 -2.84
C ASP A 301 -0.75 0.79 -3.39
N ASN A 302 -1.03 -0.26 -4.14
CA ASN A 302 -2.35 -0.53 -4.70
C ASN A 302 -2.53 -2.02 -4.97
N ILE A 303 -3.78 -2.49 -4.94
CA ILE A 303 -4.16 -3.88 -5.29
C ILE A 303 -5.35 -3.85 -6.24
N LEU A 304 -5.23 -4.56 -7.36
CA LEU A 304 -6.32 -4.88 -8.27
C LEU A 304 -6.99 -6.18 -7.84
N PHE A 305 -8.32 -6.18 -7.76
CA PHE A 305 -9.11 -7.37 -7.41
C PHE A 305 -9.76 -7.97 -8.65
N PRO A 306 -9.53 -9.29 -8.92
CA PRO A 306 -9.97 -9.90 -10.17
C PRO A 306 -11.48 -10.11 -10.27
N LYS A 307 -12.17 -10.33 -9.14
CA LYS A 307 -13.58 -10.78 -9.15
C LYS A 307 -14.61 -9.65 -9.21
N ASP A 308 -14.30 -8.50 -8.70
CA ASP A 308 -15.24 -7.39 -8.57
C ASP A 308 -14.77 -6.13 -9.30
N SER A 309 -13.72 -6.29 -10.12
CA SER A 309 -13.16 -5.19 -10.94
C SER A 309 -12.85 -3.94 -10.11
N SER A 310 -12.42 -4.14 -8.87
CA SER A 310 -12.11 -3.04 -7.96
C SER A 310 -10.61 -2.86 -7.75
N LEU A 311 -10.25 -1.67 -7.31
CA LEU A 311 -8.91 -1.25 -6.98
C LEU A 311 -8.91 -0.69 -5.56
N ILE A 312 -8.02 -1.16 -4.70
CA ILE A 312 -7.74 -0.54 -3.41
C ILE A 312 -6.43 0.22 -3.50
N VAL A 313 -6.44 1.45 -3.02
CA VAL A 313 -5.31 2.38 -3.05
C VAL A 313 -4.92 2.76 -1.63
N ALA A 314 -3.63 2.69 -1.34
CA ALA A 314 -2.98 3.14 -0.12
C ALA A 314 -2.14 4.40 -0.37
N GLY A 315 -2.19 5.33 0.56
CA GLY A 315 -1.50 6.61 0.41
C GLY A 315 -1.39 7.42 1.69
N LEU A 316 -1.39 8.73 1.54
CA LEU A 316 -1.13 9.67 2.62
C LEU A 316 -2.28 9.74 3.66
N ASP A 317 -3.47 9.27 3.30
CA ASP A 317 -4.60 9.24 4.21
C ASP A 317 -4.49 8.14 5.27
N ASP A 318 -5.24 8.27 6.36
CA ASP A 318 -5.40 7.27 7.42
C ASP A 318 -6.47 6.21 7.08
N PHE A 319 -6.87 6.12 5.81
CA PHE A 319 -7.80 5.15 5.27
C PHE A 319 -7.34 4.67 3.89
N LEU A 320 -7.83 3.50 3.50
CA LEU A 320 -7.71 3.00 2.13
C LEU A 320 -8.90 3.48 1.31
N THR A 321 -8.68 3.72 0.02
CA THR A 321 -9.73 4.09 -0.92
C THR A 321 -10.00 2.94 -1.88
N ARG A 322 -11.26 2.48 -1.97
CA ARG A 322 -11.70 1.48 -2.93
C ARG A 322 -12.39 2.14 -4.11
N TRP A 323 -11.98 1.75 -5.31
CA TRP A 323 -12.53 2.20 -6.58
C TRP A 323 -13.10 1.03 -7.37
N GLU A 324 -14.21 1.25 -8.07
CA GLU A 324 -14.70 0.36 -9.11
C GLU A 324 -14.07 0.79 -10.45
N ILE A 325 -13.42 -0.13 -11.19
CA ILE A 325 -12.62 0.24 -12.36
C ILE A 325 -13.48 0.45 -13.60
N PHE A 326 -14.55 -0.34 -13.80
CA PHE A 326 -15.27 -0.38 -15.07
C PHE A 326 -16.60 0.40 -15.11
N ASP A 327 -17.24 0.68 -13.98
CA ASP A 327 -18.57 1.28 -13.93
C ASP A 327 -18.59 2.82 -13.95
N PHE A 328 -17.45 3.47 -14.24
CA PHE A 328 -17.35 4.93 -14.27
C PHE A 328 -17.35 5.51 -15.67
N PRO A 329 -18.20 6.52 -15.95
CA PRO A 329 -17.98 7.41 -17.08
C PRO A 329 -16.68 8.21 -16.82
N PRO A 330 -15.85 8.44 -17.86
CA PRO A 330 -14.55 9.10 -17.71
C PRO A 330 -14.62 10.56 -17.22
N GLU A 331 -15.81 11.15 -17.16
CA GLU A 331 -16.02 12.57 -16.91
C GLU A 331 -16.35 12.96 -15.47
N ILE A 332 -16.54 12.00 -14.54
CA ILE A 332 -17.00 12.27 -13.17
C ILE A 332 -15.92 11.92 -12.12
N LEU A 333 -14.71 12.32 -12.36
CA LEU A 333 -13.68 12.23 -11.33
C LEU A 333 -13.51 13.60 -10.64
N GLU A 334 -14.47 13.95 -9.77
CA GLU A 334 -14.19 14.95 -8.75
C GLU A 334 -12.96 14.46 -7.97
N ARG A 335 -11.95 15.32 -7.90
CA ARG A 335 -10.77 15.05 -7.08
C ARG A 335 -11.25 14.69 -5.68
N PRO A 336 -10.78 13.58 -5.08
CA PRO A 336 -11.05 13.32 -3.68
C PRO A 336 -10.77 14.59 -2.89
N GLY A 337 -11.68 14.95 -1.97
CA GLY A 337 -11.49 16.15 -1.14
C GLY A 337 -10.12 16.12 -0.45
N PRO A 338 -9.62 17.26 0.03
CA PRO A 338 -8.29 17.34 0.62
C PRO A 338 -8.13 16.27 1.71
N THR A 339 -6.93 15.69 1.76
CA THR A 339 -6.59 14.68 2.77
C THR A 339 -6.85 15.23 4.16
N ARG A 340 -7.40 14.41 5.06
CA ARG A 340 -7.74 14.79 6.43
C ARG A 340 -6.58 15.45 7.18
N ARG A 341 -5.36 15.07 6.85
CA ARG A 341 -4.13 15.56 7.48
C ARG A 341 -3.69 16.96 7.00
N PHE A 342 -4.11 17.37 5.80
CA PHE A 342 -3.77 18.64 5.18
C PHE A 342 -4.96 19.61 5.07
N ASN A 343 -6.15 19.20 5.52
CA ASN A 343 -7.21 20.17 5.72
C ASN A 343 -6.74 21.14 6.80
N PRO A 344 -6.48 22.41 6.48
CA PRO A 344 -6.36 23.40 7.51
C PRO A 344 -7.72 23.40 8.23
N LEU A 345 -7.75 22.85 9.43
CA LEU A 345 -8.89 22.96 10.29
C LEU A 345 -9.16 24.46 10.42
N LYS A 346 -10.16 24.95 9.70
CA LYS A 346 -10.60 26.34 9.82
C LYS A 346 -11.14 26.44 11.25
N ASP A 347 -10.75 27.48 11.98
CA ASP A 347 -11.25 27.83 13.31
C ASP A 347 -10.84 26.90 14.49
N VAL A 348 -9.72 26.23 14.41
CA VAL A 348 -9.15 25.50 15.55
C VAL A 348 -7.88 26.17 16.07
N SER A 349 -7.59 25.98 17.35
CA SER A 349 -6.42 26.50 18.03
C SER A 349 -5.09 26.02 17.40
N ASN A 350 -4.00 26.77 17.64
CA ASN A 350 -2.68 26.35 17.16
C ASN A 350 -2.27 24.98 17.76
N GLY A 351 -2.62 24.72 19.02
CA GLY A 351 -2.35 23.43 19.67
C GLY A 351 -3.04 22.26 18.96
N GLU A 352 -4.32 22.40 18.60
CA GLU A 352 -5.04 21.40 17.83
C GLU A 352 -4.44 21.16 16.44
N LYS A 353 -4.00 22.24 15.77
CA LYS A 353 -3.28 22.14 14.49
C LYS A 353 -1.97 21.36 14.63
N GLN A 354 -1.18 21.64 15.67
CA GLN A 354 0.08 20.94 15.92
C GLN A 354 -0.14 19.48 16.32
N PHE A 355 -1.13 19.20 17.19
CA PHE A 355 -1.51 17.85 17.54
C PHE A 355 -1.93 17.06 16.30
N ALA A 356 -2.83 17.61 15.47
CA ALA A 356 -3.28 16.98 14.24
C ALA A 356 -2.12 16.67 13.27
N ARG A 357 -1.12 17.56 13.18
CA ARG A 357 0.03 17.38 12.28
C ARG A 357 1.08 16.41 12.81
N LYS A 358 1.36 16.41 14.10
CA LYS A 358 2.55 15.75 14.67
C LYS A 358 2.22 14.56 15.55
N CYS A 359 1.09 14.56 16.26
CA CYS A 359 0.81 13.62 17.35
C CYS A 359 -0.34 12.65 17.02
N SER A 360 -1.31 13.08 16.22
CA SER A 360 -2.53 12.32 15.95
C SER A 360 -2.32 11.01 15.18
N VAL A 361 -1.16 10.84 14.55
CA VAL A 361 -0.76 9.58 13.90
C VAL A 361 -0.65 8.45 14.92
N CYS A 362 -0.01 8.75 16.05
CA CYS A 362 0.26 7.76 17.10
C CYS A 362 -0.68 7.87 18.29
N HIS A 363 -1.29 9.01 18.53
CA HIS A 363 -2.09 9.29 19.74
C HIS A 363 -3.52 9.71 19.41
N THR A 364 -4.43 9.44 20.34
CA THR A 364 -5.82 9.96 20.32
C THR A 364 -6.08 10.83 21.55
N LEU A 365 -7.00 11.79 21.46
CA LEU A 365 -7.49 12.58 22.59
C LEU A 365 -8.81 12.02 23.14
N ILE A 366 -9.30 10.89 22.63
CA ILE A 366 -10.57 10.26 23.02
C ILE A 366 -10.30 9.13 24.01
N ALA A 367 -11.09 9.04 25.09
CA ALA A 367 -10.92 8.05 26.17
C ALA A 367 -10.90 6.60 25.66
N ASN A 368 -11.86 6.26 24.78
CA ASN A 368 -12.03 4.93 24.18
C ASN A 368 -11.77 4.97 22.69
N GLY A 369 -10.82 5.83 22.25
CA GLY A 369 -10.43 5.92 20.86
C GLY A 369 -9.82 4.62 20.34
N LYS A 370 -9.85 4.43 19.00
CA LYS A 370 -9.20 3.28 18.36
C LYS A 370 -7.75 3.14 18.85
N LYS A 371 -7.32 1.89 19.08
CA LYS A 371 -5.92 1.59 19.43
C LYS A 371 -5.00 2.18 18.37
N ARG A 372 -3.99 2.92 18.79
CA ARG A 372 -2.95 3.50 17.95
C ARG A 372 -1.58 3.07 18.47
N ALA A 373 -0.51 3.37 17.75
CA ALA A 373 0.85 3.07 18.15
C ALA A 373 1.23 3.69 19.51
N GLY A 374 0.69 4.87 19.83
CA GLY A 374 0.84 5.52 21.13
C GLY A 374 -0.42 5.41 22.01
N PRO A 375 -0.28 5.52 23.33
CA PRO A 375 -1.42 5.53 24.24
C PRO A 375 -2.31 6.74 24.03
N THR A 376 -3.59 6.65 24.45
CA THR A 376 -4.44 7.84 24.46
C THR A 376 -3.87 8.92 25.37
N LEU A 377 -3.87 10.16 24.88
CA LEU A 377 -3.51 11.36 25.68
C LEU A 377 -4.74 11.94 26.40
N TYR A 378 -5.90 11.29 26.34
CA TYR A 378 -7.07 11.70 27.12
C TYR A 378 -6.73 11.73 28.61
N LYS A 379 -6.95 12.88 29.26
CA LYS A 379 -6.59 13.13 30.66
C LYS A 379 -5.15 12.71 31.00
N ILE A 380 -4.20 13.09 30.15
CA ILE A 380 -2.80 12.73 30.35
C ILE A 380 -2.17 13.48 31.54
N PHE A 381 -2.51 14.74 31.76
CA PHE A 381 -1.95 15.54 32.85
C PHE A 381 -2.30 14.94 34.23
N GLY A 382 -1.32 14.81 35.09
CA GLY A 382 -1.40 14.13 36.38
C GLY A 382 -1.24 12.60 36.29
N ARG A 383 -1.11 12.03 35.10
CA ARG A 383 -0.91 10.58 34.92
C ARG A 383 0.59 10.26 34.91
N LYS A 384 0.98 9.24 35.68
CA LYS A 384 2.37 8.72 35.65
C LYS A 384 2.65 8.05 34.29
N ALA A 385 3.84 8.23 33.74
CA ALA A 385 4.28 7.53 32.54
C ALA A 385 4.19 5.99 32.71
N GLY A 386 3.84 5.30 31.64
CA GLY A 386 3.76 3.82 31.67
C GLY A 386 2.56 3.22 32.41
N THR A 387 1.55 3.99 32.84
CA THR A 387 0.49 3.50 33.72
C THR A 387 -0.89 3.36 33.09
N LEU A 388 -1.07 3.67 31.81
CA LEU A 388 -2.36 3.47 31.15
C LEU A 388 -2.66 1.97 31.02
N ASN A 389 -3.78 1.54 31.59
CA ASN A 389 -4.17 0.14 31.56
C ASN A 389 -4.45 -0.35 30.12
N GLY A 390 -4.02 -1.57 29.79
CA GLY A 390 -4.23 -2.18 28.47
C GLY A 390 -3.32 -1.67 27.35
N TYR A 391 -2.30 -0.86 27.66
CA TYR A 391 -1.28 -0.42 26.70
C TYR A 391 0.11 -1.02 27.03
N LYS A 392 0.82 -1.54 26.03
CA LYS A 392 2.15 -2.14 26.18
C LYS A 392 3.24 -1.08 26.05
N TYR A 393 3.84 -0.72 27.16
CA TYR A 393 4.91 0.28 27.21
C TYR A 393 6.30 -0.31 27.06
N SER A 394 7.25 0.50 26.59
CA SER A 394 8.68 0.16 26.65
C SER A 394 9.15 0.01 28.11
N LYS A 395 10.22 -0.77 28.31
CA LYS A 395 10.84 -0.94 29.64
C LYS A 395 11.27 0.40 30.26
N ALA A 396 11.66 1.37 29.45
CA ALA A 396 12.06 2.70 29.89
C ALA A 396 10.87 3.46 30.47
N LEU A 397 9.72 3.48 29.78
CA LEU A 397 8.50 4.16 30.27
C LEU A 397 7.89 3.47 31.49
N LEU A 398 7.97 2.14 31.56
CA LEU A 398 7.51 1.39 32.76
C LEU A 398 8.34 1.70 34.01
N LYS A 399 9.60 2.09 33.86
CA LYS A 399 10.52 2.45 34.96
C LYS A 399 10.57 3.94 35.20
N SER A 400 9.88 4.74 34.39
CA SER A 400 9.88 6.21 34.49
C SER A 400 9.05 6.68 35.69
N ASP A 401 9.54 7.70 36.36
CA ASP A 401 8.80 8.41 37.46
C ASP A 401 8.17 9.70 36.99
N ILE A 402 8.16 9.96 35.68
CA ILE A 402 7.56 11.17 35.08
C ILE A 402 6.05 11.17 35.35
N ILE A 403 5.56 12.26 35.91
CA ILE A 403 4.13 12.61 35.96
C ILE A 403 3.93 13.66 34.87
N TRP A 404 3.03 13.37 33.92
CA TRP A 404 2.80 14.26 32.80
C TRP A 404 2.13 15.56 33.21
N ASP A 405 2.72 16.69 32.89
CA ASP A 405 2.19 18.05 33.02
C ASP A 405 2.57 18.89 31.79
N GLU A 406 2.28 20.18 31.81
CA GLU A 406 2.59 21.09 30.68
C GLU A 406 4.10 21.25 30.43
N HIS A 407 4.94 21.00 31.42
CA HIS A 407 6.41 21.10 31.28
C HIS A 407 6.98 19.77 30.76
N THR A 408 6.67 18.68 31.43
CA THR A 408 7.21 17.34 31.11
C THR A 408 6.75 16.78 29.77
N ILE A 409 5.65 17.28 29.19
CA ILE A 409 5.20 16.87 27.86
C ILE A 409 5.95 17.57 26.73
N ASN A 410 6.66 18.65 27.04
CA ASN A 410 7.46 19.42 26.06
C ASN A 410 8.95 19.03 26.05
N GLU A 411 9.41 18.29 27.03
CA GLU A 411 10.74 17.69 27.08
C GLU A 411 10.80 16.36 26.31
#